data_911869fd729e2c35e244569d792b08e3
#
_entry.id   911869fd729e2c35e244569d792b08e3
#
_cell.length_a   1.000
_cell.length_b   1.000
_cell.length_c   1.000
_cell.angle_alpha   90.00
_cell.angle_beta   90.00
_cell.angle_gamma   90.00
#
_symmetry.space_group_name_H-M   'P 1'
#
loop_
_entity.id
_entity.type
_entity.pdbx_description
1 polymer ?
#
loop_
_entity_poly.entity_id
_entity_poly.type
_entity_poly.pdbx_seq_one_letter_code
_entity_poly.pdbx_strand_id
1 'polypeptide(L)'
;MAVMAMLTWRGIDGMVRAQDSTRRYTDDVLALQAGLAQWRADLDAMMVWPVIEGSTPYQSGSAQRSVSWDGRLMRITRMSAGEPAAGLRVVAWTRRGDGQWLRWQSAPVMSQNAWQTAWENANIWSQSATEQRGVAGGPQAVRVAYATEWSLHYFRQNAWTNPLSSGAQGSTAIDTLPDGIRLMIPLAPGQAINGPMVIDWVRPNFGGSQ
;
A
#
# COMPACT_ATOMS: atom_id res chain seq x y z
N MET A 1 54.47 -3.88 20.68
CA MET A 1 53.17 -3.48 21.32
C MET A 1 52.27 -2.70 20.37
N ALA A 2 52.73 -1.68 19.63
CA ALA A 2 51.85 -0.88 18.71
C ALA A 2 51.16 -1.70 17.61
N VAL A 3 51.82 -2.71 17.02
CA VAL A 3 51.26 -3.56 15.96
C VAL A 3 50.09 -4.41 16.47
N MET A 4 50.19 -4.96 17.68
CA MET A 4 49.12 -5.75 18.32
C MET A 4 47.88 -4.88 18.56
N ALA A 5 48.05 -3.65 19.04
CA ALA A 5 46.94 -2.72 19.26
C ALA A 5 46.24 -2.36 17.96
N MET A 6 46.99 -2.16 16.86
CA MET A 6 46.43 -1.85 15.53
C MET A 6 45.65 -3.03 14.93
N LEU A 7 46.12 -4.27 15.14
CA LEU A 7 45.38 -5.46 14.64
C LEU A 7 44.10 -5.69 15.43
N THR A 8 44.11 -5.46 16.74
CA THR A 8 42.90 -5.58 17.59
C THR A 8 41.89 -4.51 17.20
N TRP A 9 42.30 -3.27 16.95
CA TRP A 9 41.42 -2.21 16.54
C TRP A 9 40.76 -2.51 15.20
N ARG A 10 41.54 -2.99 14.20
CA ARG A 10 40.98 -3.39 12.87
C ARG A 10 39.99 -4.56 13.00
N GLY A 11 40.24 -5.51 13.91
CA GLY A 11 39.32 -6.61 14.18
C GLY A 11 37.96 -6.13 14.74
N ILE A 12 38.00 -5.20 15.70
CA ILE A 12 36.80 -4.62 16.31
C ILE A 12 36.04 -3.78 15.27
N ASP A 13 36.71 -2.94 14.49
CA ASP A 13 36.07 -2.12 13.43
C ASP A 13 35.40 -3.01 12.38
N GLY A 14 36.03 -4.11 11.98
CA GLY A 14 35.44 -5.09 11.06
C GLY A 14 34.20 -5.76 11.66
N MET A 15 34.20 -6.09 12.94
CA MET A 15 33.06 -6.71 13.63
C MET A 15 31.87 -5.74 13.74
N VAL A 16 32.13 -4.46 14.07
CA VAL A 16 31.09 -3.42 14.13
C VAL A 16 30.44 -3.21 12.77
N ARG A 17 31.24 -3.12 11.70
CA ARG A 17 30.69 -2.98 10.34
C ARG A 17 29.85 -4.19 9.90
N ALA A 18 30.30 -5.39 10.22
CA ALA A 18 29.55 -6.62 9.94
C ALA A 18 28.22 -6.65 10.71
N GLN A 19 28.22 -6.24 11.97
CA GLN A 19 27.02 -6.15 12.79
C GLN A 19 26.04 -5.12 12.24
N ASP A 20 26.50 -3.94 11.86
CA ASP A 20 25.66 -2.88 11.26
C ASP A 20 25.06 -3.33 9.91
N SER A 21 25.84 -4.03 9.09
CA SER A 21 25.37 -4.61 7.84
C SER A 21 24.26 -5.64 8.07
N THR A 22 24.45 -6.53 9.05
CA THR A 22 23.46 -7.56 9.41
C THR A 22 22.19 -6.93 9.96
N ARG A 23 22.29 -5.90 10.78
CA ARG A 23 21.12 -5.17 11.29
C ARG A 23 20.32 -4.53 10.16
N ARG A 24 20.97 -3.78 9.27
CA ARG A 24 20.29 -3.15 8.12
C ARG A 24 19.56 -4.18 7.25
N TYR A 25 20.23 -5.31 6.98
CA TYR A 25 19.63 -6.40 6.23
C TYR A 25 18.38 -6.94 6.93
N THR A 26 18.45 -7.18 8.22
CA THR A 26 17.31 -7.68 9.00
C THR A 26 16.17 -6.66 9.04
N ASP A 27 16.47 -5.39 9.25
CA ASP A 27 15.49 -4.31 9.30
C ASP A 27 14.75 -4.14 7.96
N ASP A 28 15.47 -4.21 6.84
CA ASP A 28 14.88 -4.17 5.49
C ASP A 28 13.92 -5.34 5.25
N VAL A 29 14.33 -6.57 5.63
CA VAL A 29 13.50 -7.78 5.49
C VAL A 29 12.22 -7.65 6.33
N LEU A 30 12.36 -7.26 7.59
CA LEU A 30 11.22 -7.10 8.51
C LEU A 30 10.27 -6.00 8.04
N ALA A 31 10.79 -4.87 7.58
CA ALA A 31 9.98 -3.77 7.04
C ALA A 31 9.19 -4.21 5.82
N LEU A 32 9.82 -4.93 4.89
CA LEU A 32 9.14 -5.46 3.71
C LEU A 32 8.07 -6.49 4.10
N GLN A 33 8.38 -7.46 4.95
CA GLN A 33 7.42 -8.47 5.41
C GLN A 33 6.21 -7.83 6.11
N ALA A 34 6.45 -6.89 7.03
CA ALA A 34 5.39 -6.15 7.71
C ALA A 34 4.55 -5.33 6.73
N GLY A 35 5.19 -4.68 5.75
CA GLY A 35 4.50 -3.92 4.73
C GLY A 35 3.61 -4.79 3.84
N LEU A 36 4.08 -5.97 3.43
CA LEU A 36 3.31 -6.91 2.62
C LEU A 36 2.13 -7.52 3.40
N ALA A 37 2.35 -7.84 4.68
CA ALA A 37 1.26 -8.28 5.55
C ALA A 37 0.21 -7.17 5.72
N GLN A 38 0.66 -5.92 5.87
CA GLN A 38 -0.23 -4.77 5.97
C GLN A 38 -0.98 -4.50 4.65
N TRP A 39 -0.34 -4.68 3.49
CA TRP A 39 -0.98 -4.62 2.18
C TRP A 39 -2.18 -5.57 2.09
N ARG A 40 -1.97 -6.84 2.48
CA ARG A 40 -3.05 -7.84 2.52
C ARG A 40 -4.14 -7.46 3.51
N ALA A 41 -3.76 -7.06 4.72
CA ALA A 41 -4.71 -6.65 5.75
C ALA A 41 -5.56 -5.43 5.36
N ASP A 42 -4.98 -4.48 4.62
CA ASP A 42 -5.72 -3.32 4.11
C ASP A 42 -6.78 -3.75 3.07
N LEU A 43 -6.45 -4.72 2.21
CA LEU A 43 -7.38 -5.26 1.23
C LEU A 43 -8.44 -6.18 1.85
N ASP A 44 -8.06 -7.01 2.81
CA ASP A 44 -9.00 -7.90 3.53
C ASP A 44 -10.04 -7.12 4.33
N ALA A 45 -9.64 -5.97 4.88
CA ALA A 45 -10.53 -5.07 5.63
C ALA A 45 -11.24 -4.05 4.75
N MET A 46 -11.12 -4.14 3.41
CA MET A 46 -11.74 -3.20 2.48
C MET A 46 -13.25 -3.16 2.67
N MET A 47 -13.80 -1.96 2.81
CA MET A 47 -15.23 -1.76 2.87
C MET A 47 -15.83 -1.85 1.48
N VAL A 48 -16.76 -2.75 1.29
CA VAL A 48 -17.55 -2.85 0.05
C VAL A 48 -18.73 -1.87 0.14
N TRP A 49 -18.68 -0.83 -0.66
CA TRP A 49 -19.80 0.10 -0.76
C TRP A 49 -20.91 -0.53 -1.59
N PRO A 50 -22.17 -0.50 -1.11
CA PRO A 50 -23.27 -1.06 -1.86
C PRO A 50 -23.48 -0.25 -3.15
N VAL A 51 -23.73 -0.95 -4.25
CA VAL A 51 -24.25 -0.34 -5.47
C VAL A 51 -25.71 0.01 -5.21
N ILE A 52 -26.07 1.27 -5.32
CA ILE A 52 -27.46 1.72 -5.19
C ILE A 52 -28.12 1.52 -6.57
N GLU A 53 -29.04 0.55 -6.68
CA GLU A 53 -29.81 0.35 -7.91
C GLU A 53 -30.57 1.63 -8.27
N GLY A 54 -30.47 2.04 -9.55
CA GLY A 54 -31.11 3.26 -10.06
C GLY A 54 -30.30 4.53 -9.88
N SER A 55 -29.08 4.47 -9.33
CA SER A 55 -28.18 5.64 -9.32
C SER A 55 -27.67 5.93 -10.73
N THR A 56 -27.62 7.22 -11.07
CA THR A 56 -27.02 7.66 -12.33
C THR A 56 -25.52 7.33 -12.35
N PRO A 57 -24.88 7.20 -13.53
CA PRO A 57 -23.44 6.93 -13.65
C PRO A 57 -22.54 7.87 -12.83
N TYR A 58 -23.00 9.07 -12.52
CA TYR A 58 -22.30 10.02 -11.64
C TYR A 58 -22.38 9.68 -10.16
N GLN A 59 -23.34 8.83 -9.75
CA GLN A 59 -23.52 8.37 -8.37
C GLN A 59 -22.95 6.95 -8.13
N SER A 60 -22.61 6.25 -9.21
CA SER A 60 -22.20 4.85 -9.19
C SER A 60 -20.71 4.59 -8.88
N GLY A 61 -19.97 5.53 -8.39
CA GLY A 61 -18.56 5.33 -8.01
C GLY A 61 -18.34 4.46 -6.77
N SER A 62 -19.22 3.50 -6.46
CA SER A 62 -19.15 2.68 -5.24
C SER A 62 -17.88 1.82 -5.19
N ALA A 63 -17.50 1.15 -6.29
CA ALA A 63 -16.27 0.37 -6.35
C ALA A 63 -15.02 1.24 -6.20
N GLN A 64 -15.03 2.44 -6.81
CA GLN A 64 -13.92 3.41 -6.69
C GLN A 64 -13.79 4.00 -5.29
N ARG A 65 -14.86 4.03 -4.50
CA ARG A 65 -14.82 4.42 -3.08
C ARG A 65 -14.23 3.33 -2.21
N SER A 66 -14.38 2.07 -2.59
CA SER A 66 -13.78 0.94 -1.89
C SER A 66 -12.30 0.83 -2.20
N VAL A 67 -11.94 0.81 -3.49
CA VAL A 67 -10.57 0.79 -3.98
C VAL A 67 -10.44 1.60 -5.26
N SER A 68 -9.41 2.43 -5.34
CA SER A 68 -9.10 3.26 -6.52
C SER A 68 -7.62 3.18 -6.85
N TRP A 69 -7.31 3.11 -8.14
CA TRP A 69 -5.97 3.15 -8.70
C TRP A 69 -5.92 4.15 -9.85
N ASP A 70 -4.99 5.09 -9.82
CA ASP A 70 -4.81 6.14 -10.84
C ASP A 70 -3.47 6.02 -11.61
N GLY A 71 -2.76 4.89 -11.47
CA GLY A 71 -1.44 4.67 -12.08
C GLY A 71 -0.27 5.02 -11.16
N ARG A 72 -0.52 5.77 -10.09
CA ARG A 72 0.49 6.22 -9.14
C ARG A 72 0.09 5.99 -7.69
N LEU A 73 -1.17 6.23 -7.38
CA LEU A 73 -1.73 6.18 -6.04
C LEU A 73 -2.83 5.13 -5.98
N MET A 74 -2.72 4.20 -5.05
CA MET A 74 -3.81 3.32 -4.67
C MET A 74 -4.44 3.84 -3.39
N ARG A 75 -5.76 3.96 -3.38
CA ARG A 75 -6.55 4.34 -2.19
C ARG A 75 -7.54 3.23 -1.86
N ILE A 76 -7.68 2.95 -0.57
CA ILE A 76 -8.59 1.93 -0.06
C ILE A 76 -9.37 2.54 1.08
N THR A 77 -10.71 2.38 1.07
CA THR A 77 -11.53 2.60 2.25
C THR A 77 -11.65 1.29 3.01
N ARG A 78 -11.23 1.27 4.26
CA ARG A 78 -11.27 0.06 5.09
C ARG A 78 -11.95 0.29 6.43
N MET A 79 -12.43 -0.80 7.02
CA MET A 79 -12.87 -0.81 8.43
C MET A 79 -11.65 -0.62 9.35
N SER A 80 -11.83 0.11 10.44
CA SER A 80 -10.80 0.17 11.50
C SER A 80 -10.67 -1.20 12.16
N ALA A 81 -9.43 -1.63 12.42
CA ALA A 81 -9.20 -2.86 13.18
C ALA A 81 -9.52 -2.63 14.66
N GLY A 82 -10.20 -3.58 15.30
CA GLY A 82 -10.37 -3.67 16.74
C GLY A 82 -11.78 -3.34 17.27
N GLU A 83 -12.40 -2.25 16.86
CA GLU A 83 -13.77 -1.92 17.31
C GLU A 83 -14.63 -1.40 16.16
N PRO A 84 -15.86 -1.88 16.01
CA PRO A 84 -16.80 -1.36 15.00
C PRO A 84 -17.10 0.13 15.19
N ALA A 85 -17.00 0.65 16.41
CA ALA A 85 -17.17 2.05 16.75
C ALA A 85 -15.97 2.94 16.30
N ALA A 86 -14.84 2.34 15.92
CA ALA A 86 -13.65 3.08 15.49
C ALA A 86 -13.77 3.67 14.07
N GLY A 87 -14.92 3.50 13.40
CA GLY A 87 -15.22 4.10 12.10
C GLY A 87 -14.40 3.51 10.93
N LEU A 88 -14.41 4.25 9.84
CA LEU A 88 -13.64 3.90 8.63
C LEU A 88 -12.28 4.59 8.64
N ARG A 89 -11.37 4.10 7.81
CA ARG A 89 -10.10 4.76 7.49
C ARG A 89 -9.86 4.74 6.00
N VAL A 90 -9.24 5.81 5.52
CA VAL A 90 -8.66 5.83 4.18
C VAL A 90 -7.20 5.44 4.29
N VAL A 91 -6.80 4.45 3.52
CA VAL A 91 -5.42 4.03 3.38
C VAL A 91 -4.96 4.35 1.97
N ALA A 92 -3.72 4.77 1.84
CA ALA A 92 -3.11 5.08 0.56
C ALA A 92 -1.74 4.41 0.43
N TRP A 93 -1.47 3.88 -0.76
CA TRP A 93 -0.19 3.31 -1.14
C TRP A 93 0.34 4.04 -2.36
N THR A 94 1.58 4.45 -2.33
CA THR A 94 2.23 5.13 -3.46
C THR A 94 3.72 4.85 -3.51
N ARG A 95 4.29 4.98 -4.70
CA ARG A 95 5.73 5.09 -4.90
C ARG A 95 6.05 6.53 -5.27
N ARG A 96 6.92 7.17 -4.50
CA ARG A 96 7.41 8.53 -4.77
C ARG A 96 8.53 8.55 -5.79
N GLY A 97 8.84 9.72 -6.32
CA GLY A 97 9.89 9.91 -7.30
C GLY A 97 11.29 9.51 -6.83
N ASP A 98 11.55 9.54 -5.52
CA ASP A 98 12.79 9.08 -4.88
C ASP A 98 12.88 7.55 -4.74
N GLY A 99 11.88 6.81 -5.23
CA GLY A 99 11.82 5.36 -5.19
C GLY A 99 11.21 4.78 -3.93
N GLN A 100 10.85 5.56 -2.93
CA GLN A 100 10.24 5.06 -1.71
C GLN A 100 8.82 4.54 -1.99
N TRP A 101 8.55 3.27 -1.63
CA TRP A 101 7.22 2.70 -1.59
C TRP A 101 6.66 2.88 -0.19
N LEU A 102 5.57 3.61 -0.09
CA LEU A 102 5.03 4.17 1.14
C LEU A 102 3.58 3.79 1.34
N ARG A 103 3.21 3.59 2.60
CA ARG A 103 1.84 3.48 3.07
C ARG A 103 1.47 4.68 3.91
N TRP A 104 0.30 5.23 3.70
CA TRP A 104 -0.31 6.29 4.51
C TRP A 104 -1.68 5.85 5.01
N GLN A 105 -2.09 6.36 6.17
CA GLN A 105 -3.38 6.08 6.76
C GLN A 105 -3.95 7.35 7.40
N SER A 106 -5.25 7.60 7.18
CA SER A 106 -5.97 8.70 7.82
C SER A 106 -6.23 8.42 9.31
N ALA A 107 -6.61 9.47 10.06
CA ALA A 107 -7.37 9.31 11.27
C ALA A 107 -8.71 8.60 10.99
N PRO A 108 -9.41 8.06 12.02
CA PRO A 108 -10.74 7.49 11.84
C PRO A 108 -11.71 8.54 11.29
N VAL A 109 -12.56 8.11 10.35
CA VAL A 109 -13.57 8.94 9.72
C VAL A 109 -14.96 8.42 10.05
N MET A 110 -15.83 9.30 10.52
CA MET A 110 -17.18 8.97 11.01
C MET A 110 -18.28 9.61 10.16
N SER A 111 -17.93 10.39 9.14
CA SER A 111 -18.89 11.07 8.27
C SER A 111 -18.41 11.06 6.82
N GLN A 112 -19.34 11.24 5.90
CA GLN A 112 -19.02 11.32 4.46
C GLN A 112 -18.08 12.49 4.15
N ASN A 113 -18.26 13.65 4.77
CA ASN A 113 -17.38 14.80 4.55
C ASN A 113 -15.96 14.52 5.07
N ALA A 114 -15.83 13.91 6.26
CA ALA A 114 -14.53 13.50 6.79
C ALA A 114 -13.85 12.47 5.90
N TRP A 115 -14.62 11.54 5.31
CA TRP A 115 -14.11 10.58 4.35
C TRP A 115 -13.60 11.26 3.07
N GLN A 116 -14.38 12.19 2.49
CA GLN A 116 -13.96 12.94 1.30
C GLN A 116 -12.67 13.72 1.56
N THR A 117 -12.59 14.41 2.71
CA THR A 117 -11.38 15.12 3.13
C THR A 117 -10.19 14.17 3.26
N ALA A 118 -10.37 13.00 3.89
CA ALA A 118 -9.30 12.01 4.02
C ALA A 118 -8.86 11.44 2.66
N TRP A 119 -9.81 11.25 1.74
CA TRP A 119 -9.54 10.77 0.39
C TRP A 119 -8.72 11.76 -0.44
N GLU A 120 -9.01 13.06 -0.29
CA GLU A 120 -8.25 14.13 -0.94
C GLU A 120 -6.88 14.34 -0.27
N ASN A 121 -6.81 14.27 1.05
CA ASN A 121 -5.55 14.34 1.77
C ASN A 121 -4.58 13.22 1.37
N ALA A 122 -5.08 12.03 1.06
CA ALA A 122 -4.27 10.94 0.51
C ALA A 122 -3.65 11.32 -0.83
N ASN A 123 -4.40 12.01 -1.69
CA ASN A 123 -3.91 12.49 -2.97
C ASN A 123 -2.82 13.57 -2.79
N ILE A 124 -3.08 14.58 -1.96
CA ILE A 124 -2.13 15.64 -1.62
C ILE A 124 -0.85 15.03 -1.02
N TRP A 125 -0.99 14.08 -0.07
CA TRP A 125 0.14 13.40 0.54
C TRP A 125 0.99 12.66 -0.49
N SER A 126 0.37 11.98 -1.45
CA SER A 126 1.11 11.21 -2.46
C SER A 126 2.01 12.08 -3.33
N GLN A 127 1.68 13.36 -3.47
CA GLN A 127 2.40 14.36 -4.27
C GLN A 127 3.45 15.13 -3.45
N SER A 128 3.37 15.07 -2.12
CA SER A 128 4.29 15.81 -1.25
C SER A 128 5.66 15.16 -1.22
N ALA A 129 6.72 15.97 -1.37
CA ALA A 129 8.11 15.52 -1.27
C ALA A 129 8.55 15.27 0.19
N THR A 130 7.80 15.78 1.17
CA THR A 130 8.18 15.76 2.59
C THR A 130 7.51 14.61 3.32
N GLU A 131 8.28 13.87 4.12
CA GLU A 131 7.73 12.93 5.09
C GLU A 131 6.95 13.71 6.16
N GLN A 132 5.63 13.64 6.09
CA GLN A 132 4.81 14.15 7.19
C GLN A 132 4.90 13.15 8.34
N ARG A 133 5.74 13.46 9.34
CA ARG A 133 5.72 12.77 10.62
C ARG A 133 4.37 13.05 11.28
N GLY A 134 3.55 12.02 11.43
CA GLY A 134 2.24 12.15 12.03
C GLY A 134 2.30 12.62 13.47
N VAL A 135 1.39 13.52 13.81
CA VAL A 135 1.04 13.82 15.20
C VAL A 135 0.29 12.60 15.76
N ALA A 136 0.45 12.28 17.03
CA ALA A 136 -0.27 11.18 17.68
C ALA A 136 -1.78 11.27 17.40
N GLY A 137 -2.35 10.21 16.78
CA GLY A 137 -3.75 10.19 16.33
C GLY A 137 -4.03 10.83 14.97
N GLY A 138 -3.04 11.49 14.35
CA GLY A 138 -3.13 12.06 13.00
C GLY A 138 -2.79 11.07 11.89
N PRO A 139 -2.70 11.57 10.64
CA PRO A 139 -2.28 10.78 9.49
C PRO A 139 -0.87 10.21 9.68
N GLN A 140 -0.68 8.93 9.36
CA GLN A 140 0.60 8.24 9.52
C GLN A 140 1.10 7.76 8.17
N ALA A 141 2.38 8.01 7.89
CA ALA A 141 3.06 7.51 6.71
C ALA A 141 4.25 6.63 7.13
N VAL A 142 4.38 5.46 6.50
CA VAL A 142 5.44 4.50 6.77
C VAL A 142 6.08 4.09 5.46
N ARG A 143 7.42 4.12 5.41
CA ARG A 143 8.19 3.55 4.30
C ARG A 143 8.27 2.04 4.48
N VAL A 144 8.01 1.32 3.40
CA VAL A 144 8.07 -0.14 3.36
C VAL A 144 9.35 -0.62 2.68
N ALA A 145 9.64 -0.09 1.50
CA ALA A 145 10.79 -0.49 0.69
C ALA A 145 11.17 0.61 -0.31
N TYR A 146 12.25 0.39 -1.06
CA TYR A 146 12.53 1.13 -2.28
C TYR A 146 12.17 0.28 -3.50
N ALA A 147 11.47 0.87 -4.46
CA ALA A 147 11.03 0.23 -5.69
C ALA A 147 11.41 1.09 -6.89
N THR A 148 11.78 0.47 -8.00
CA THR A 148 12.05 1.18 -9.25
C THR A 148 10.75 1.58 -9.95
N GLU A 149 9.74 0.75 -9.79
CA GLU A 149 8.41 0.92 -10.38
C GLU A 149 7.36 0.22 -9.49
N TRP A 150 6.08 0.43 -9.76
CA TRP A 150 5.00 -0.40 -9.25
C TRP A 150 3.77 -0.26 -10.15
N SER A 151 3.02 -1.34 -10.27
CA SER A 151 1.79 -1.37 -11.04
C SER A 151 0.79 -2.34 -10.43
N LEU A 152 -0.48 -2.12 -10.76
CA LEU A 152 -1.58 -2.98 -10.33
C LEU A 152 -2.30 -3.55 -11.53
N HIS A 153 -2.73 -4.81 -11.39
CA HIS A 153 -3.66 -5.46 -12.29
C HIS A 153 -4.86 -5.96 -11.50
N TYR A 154 -6.03 -5.83 -12.09
CA TYR A 154 -7.27 -6.30 -11.49
C TYR A 154 -7.73 -7.58 -12.17
N PHE A 155 -8.12 -8.57 -11.37
CA PHE A 155 -8.76 -9.77 -11.85
C PHE A 155 -10.27 -9.55 -11.87
N ARG A 156 -10.85 -9.62 -13.05
CA ARG A 156 -12.28 -9.48 -13.32
C ARG A 156 -12.66 -10.35 -14.50
N GLN A 157 -13.84 -10.96 -14.48
CA GLN A 157 -14.34 -11.76 -15.60
C GLN A 157 -13.31 -12.82 -16.07
N ASN A 158 -12.66 -13.47 -15.12
CA ASN A 158 -11.65 -14.51 -15.36
C ASN A 158 -10.37 -14.05 -16.10
N ALA A 159 -10.05 -12.76 -16.07
CA ALA A 159 -8.85 -12.20 -16.71
C ALA A 159 -8.16 -11.15 -15.85
N TRP A 160 -6.83 -11.09 -15.92
CA TRP A 160 -6.03 -10.00 -15.37
C TRP A 160 -6.00 -8.84 -16.37
N THR A 161 -6.41 -7.66 -15.95
CA THR A 161 -6.47 -6.47 -16.78
C THR A 161 -5.78 -5.30 -16.11
N ASN A 162 -5.19 -4.41 -16.90
CA ASN A 162 -4.74 -3.13 -16.39
C ASN A 162 -5.97 -2.24 -16.12
N PRO A 163 -6.21 -1.79 -14.86
CA PRO A 163 -7.38 -0.99 -14.53
C PRO A 163 -7.42 0.38 -15.23
N LEU A 164 -6.30 0.83 -15.81
CA LEU A 164 -6.20 2.10 -16.54
C LEU A 164 -6.43 1.95 -18.04
N SER A 165 -6.56 0.72 -18.58
CA SER A 165 -6.79 0.54 -20.01
C SER A 165 -8.20 0.99 -20.41
N SER A 166 -8.32 1.59 -21.60
CA SER A 166 -9.60 2.07 -22.16
C SER A 166 -10.65 0.97 -22.31
N GLY A 167 -10.23 -0.29 -22.48
CA GLY A 167 -11.13 -1.44 -22.50
C GLY A 167 -11.73 -1.78 -21.13
N ALA A 168 -11.11 -1.33 -20.04
CA ALA A 168 -11.64 -1.48 -18.69
C ALA A 168 -12.66 -0.39 -18.32
N GLN A 169 -12.82 0.63 -19.16
CA GLN A 169 -13.71 1.79 -18.96
C GLN A 169 -15.12 1.57 -19.53
N GLY A 170 -15.46 0.36 -19.99
CA GLY A 170 -16.85 0.03 -20.28
C GLY A 170 -17.70 0.25 -19.01
N SER A 171 -18.81 0.95 -19.13
CA SER A 171 -19.62 1.55 -18.07
C SER A 171 -20.02 0.60 -16.91
N THR A 172 -19.98 -0.70 -17.09
CA THR A 172 -20.26 -1.71 -16.05
C THR A 172 -19.03 -2.25 -15.34
N ALA A 173 -17.82 -2.16 -15.94
CA ALA A 173 -16.59 -2.68 -15.36
C ALA A 173 -16.01 -1.76 -14.28
N ILE A 174 -16.32 -0.47 -14.32
CA ILE A 174 -15.85 0.53 -13.36
C ILE A 174 -16.52 0.36 -11.99
N ASP A 175 -17.77 -0.10 -11.98
CA ASP A 175 -18.59 -0.21 -10.76
C ASP A 175 -18.44 -1.56 -10.03
N THR A 176 -17.75 -2.53 -10.63
CA THR A 176 -17.51 -3.81 -10.00
C THR A 176 -16.16 -3.85 -9.30
N LEU A 177 -16.18 -4.25 -8.03
CA LEU A 177 -14.95 -4.54 -7.30
C LEU A 177 -14.17 -5.67 -7.98
N PRO A 178 -12.84 -5.58 -8.06
CA PRO A 178 -12.04 -6.69 -8.57
C PRO A 178 -12.14 -7.90 -7.63
N ASP A 179 -12.14 -9.08 -8.24
CA ASP A 179 -12.11 -10.35 -7.50
C ASP A 179 -10.70 -10.68 -7.01
N GLY A 180 -9.68 -10.07 -7.64
CA GLY A 180 -8.30 -10.13 -7.20
C GLY A 180 -7.53 -8.88 -7.62
N ILE A 181 -6.45 -8.60 -6.89
CA ILE A 181 -5.52 -7.51 -7.17
C ILE A 181 -4.11 -8.08 -7.19
N ARG A 182 -3.41 -7.90 -8.29
CA ARG A 182 -2.00 -8.22 -8.46
C ARG A 182 -1.17 -6.98 -8.31
N LEU A 183 -0.26 -6.99 -7.34
CA LEU A 183 0.79 -6.00 -7.19
C LEU A 183 2.04 -6.50 -7.90
N MET A 184 2.56 -5.71 -8.81
CA MET A 184 3.87 -5.91 -9.44
C MET A 184 4.78 -4.78 -8.98
N ILE A 185 5.85 -5.14 -8.26
CA ILE A 185 6.76 -4.16 -7.66
C ILE A 185 8.21 -4.66 -7.76
N PRO A 186 8.98 -4.19 -8.75
CA PRO A 186 10.42 -4.43 -8.79
C PRO A 186 11.12 -3.64 -7.69
N LEU A 187 11.69 -4.34 -6.72
CA LEU A 187 12.44 -3.75 -5.62
C LEU A 187 13.80 -3.23 -6.12
N ALA A 188 14.18 -2.04 -5.66
CA ALA A 188 15.42 -1.40 -6.06
C ALA A 188 16.66 -2.16 -5.54
N PRO A 189 17.79 -2.14 -6.28
CA PRO A 189 19.05 -2.70 -5.79
C PRO A 189 19.55 -1.95 -4.54
N GLY A 190 20.41 -2.61 -3.77
CA GLY A 190 21.01 -2.04 -2.55
C GLY A 190 20.21 -2.28 -1.26
N GLN A 191 19.09 -2.99 -1.36
CA GLN A 191 18.31 -3.49 -0.23
C GLN A 191 18.60 -4.99 0.01
N ALA A 192 18.17 -5.49 1.17
CA ALA A 192 18.30 -6.91 1.53
C ALA A 192 17.61 -7.84 0.52
N ILE A 193 16.44 -7.43 0.04
CA ILE A 193 15.68 -8.11 -1.00
C ILE A 193 15.55 -7.14 -2.17
N ASN A 194 15.85 -7.58 -3.37
CA ASN A 194 15.76 -6.79 -4.59
C ASN A 194 15.28 -7.65 -5.78
N GLY A 195 14.91 -6.97 -6.88
CA GLY A 195 14.42 -7.62 -8.08
C GLY A 195 12.89 -7.66 -8.18
N PRO A 196 12.36 -8.34 -9.21
CA PRO A 196 10.93 -8.37 -9.48
C PRO A 196 10.18 -9.13 -8.39
N MET A 197 9.09 -8.53 -7.89
CA MET A 197 8.17 -9.15 -6.95
C MET A 197 6.75 -9.03 -7.48
N VAL A 198 6.01 -10.13 -7.40
CA VAL A 198 4.59 -10.20 -7.77
C VAL A 198 3.82 -10.77 -6.60
N ILE A 199 2.74 -10.10 -6.21
CA ILE A 199 1.90 -10.50 -5.09
C ILE A 199 0.45 -10.43 -5.51
N ASP A 200 -0.25 -11.55 -5.36
CA ASP A 200 -1.66 -11.64 -5.64
C ASP A 200 -2.45 -11.62 -4.33
N TRP A 201 -3.50 -10.83 -4.35
CA TRP A 201 -4.57 -10.86 -3.37
C TRP A 201 -5.87 -11.30 -4.06
N VAL A 202 -6.60 -12.19 -3.43
CA VAL A 202 -7.91 -12.63 -3.88
C VAL A 202 -8.92 -12.23 -2.82
N ARG A 203 -10.04 -11.67 -3.26
CA ARG A 203 -11.09 -11.20 -2.36
C ARG A 203 -11.62 -12.39 -1.51
N PRO A 204 -11.65 -12.25 -0.17
CA PRO A 204 -12.30 -13.25 0.68
C PRO A 204 -13.74 -13.46 0.22
N ASN A 205 -14.19 -14.70 0.20
CA ASN A 205 -15.51 -15.14 -0.28
C ASN A 205 -15.74 -15.09 -1.81
N PHE A 206 -14.68 -14.90 -2.60
CA PHE A 206 -14.78 -15.13 -4.04
C PHE A 206 -15.01 -16.64 -4.28
N GLY A 207 -16.15 -16.98 -4.88
CA GLY A 207 -16.56 -18.38 -5.14
C GLY A 207 -17.47 -19.00 -4.08
N GLY A 208 -17.92 -18.26 -3.07
CA GLY A 208 -18.80 -18.75 -2.00
C GLY A 208 -20.31 -18.64 -2.25
N SER A 209 -20.75 -18.30 -3.45
CA SER A 209 -22.16 -18.31 -3.82
C SER A 209 -22.41 -19.43 -4.85
N GLN A 210 -22.73 -20.60 -4.37
CA GLN A 210 -23.55 -21.59 -5.09
C GLN A 210 -24.98 -21.50 -4.60
#